data_415d14ea7920c3090d132db8cff9798c
#
_entry.id   415d14ea7920c3090d132db8cff9798c
#
_cell.length_a   1.000
_cell.length_b   1.000
_cell.length_c   1.000
_cell.angle_alpha   90.00
_cell.angle_beta   90.00
_cell.angle_gamma   90.00
#
_symmetry.space_group_name_H-M   'P 1'
#
loop_
_entity.id
_entity.type
_entity.pdbx_description
1 polymer ?
#
loop_
_entity_poly.entity_id
_entity_poly.type
_entity_poly.pdbx_seq_one_letter_code
_entity_poly.pdbx_strand_id
1 'polypeptide(L)'
;MAVPQSRLTLAVEAGDVILPDAGRIAVFGPRPDHDLSALPEGRCHILTGFRPDHDHFAGLGYACAVAPEGRYGASVVFLPRAKARARALVAQAMAVTDGAVIVDGAKTDGVESILKECRKRMAVSAPLSKAHGKLFRLEAGPGLEDWAETVPQTIEGGFVTAPGAFSADGIDPASRFLADPL
;
A
#
# COMPACT_ATOMS: atom_id res chain seq x y z
N MET A 1 -12.51 -11.31 25.49
CA MET A 1 -12.98 -10.37 24.43
C MET A 1 -12.32 -10.81 23.13
N ALA A 2 -13.09 -11.17 22.12
CA ALA A 2 -12.51 -11.51 20.82
C ALA A 2 -11.91 -10.24 20.19
N VAL A 3 -10.66 -10.33 19.74
CA VAL A 3 -10.03 -9.26 18.98
C VAL A 3 -10.85 -9.08 17.69
N PRO A 4 -11.24 -7.86 17.30
CA PRO A 4 -11.97 -7.65 16.07
C PRO A 4 -11.14 -8.16 14.88
N GLN A 5 -11.67 -9.15 14.16
CA GLN A 5 -10.99 -9.66 12.96
C GLN A 5 -10.79 -8.55 11.93
N SER A 6 -9.61 -8.52 11.31
CA SER A 6 -9.28 -7.60 10.23
C SER A 6 -10.13 -7.89 8.98
N ARG A 7 -10.24 -6.90 8.08
CA ARG A 7 -10.90 -7.13 6.77
C ARG A 7 -10.18 -8.20 5.95
N LEU A 8 -8.84 -8.22 6.03
CA LEU A 8 -8.03 -9.21 5.33
C LEU A 8 -8.32 -10.63 5.84
N THR A 9 -8.31 -10.83 7.16
CA THR A 9 -8.64 -12.13 7.77
C THR A 9 -10.03 -12.61 7.35
N LEU A 10 -11.04 -11.73 7.44
CA LEU A 10 -12.39 -12.08 7.03
C LEU A 10 -12.50 -12.43 5.54
N ALA A 11 -11.83 -11.68 4.67
CA ALA A 11 -11.88 -11.94 3.23
C ALA A 11 -11.21 -13.28 2.86
N VAL A 12 -10.13 -13.65 3.55
CA VAL A 12 -9.47 -14.95 3.36
C VAL A 12 -10.34 -16.08 3.90
N GLU A 13 -10.90 -15.95 5.10
CA GLU A 13 -11.78 -16.96 5.71
C GLU A 13 -13.09 -17.18 4.93
N ALA A 14 -13.64 -16.10 4.35
CA ALA A 14 -14.84 -16.18 3.52
C ALA A 14 -14.58 -16.73 2.10
N GLY A 15 -13.31 -16.85 1.69
CA GLY A 15 -12.94 -17.26 0.34
C GLY A 15 -13.05 -16.14 -0.71
N ASP A 16 -13.29 -14.90 -0.29
CA ASP A 16 -13.30 -13.73 -1.20
C ASP A 16 -11.90 -13.38 -1.70
N VAL A 17 -10.88 -13.72 -0.90
CA VAL A 17 -9.46 -13.65 -1.25
C VAL A 17 -8.87 -15.05 -1.20
N ILE A 18 -8.49 -15.56 -2.36
CA ILE A 18 -7.76 -16.81 -2.49
C ILE A 18 -6.29 -16.49 -2.66
N LEU A 19 -5.49 -16.90 -1.69
CA LEU A 19 -4.03 -16.76 -1.76
C LEU A 19 -3.45 -17.88 -2.63
N PRO A 20 -2.38 -17.61 -3.39
CA PRO A 20 -1.73 -18.64 -4.20
C PRO A 20 -1.09 -19.71 -3.30
N ASP A 21 -1.08 -20.96 -3.77
CA ASP A 21 -0.50 -22.09 -3.02
C ASP A 21 1.03 -21.99 -2.90
N ALA A 22 1.68 -21.27 -3.83
CA ALA A 22 3.11 -21.09 -3.89
C ALA A 22 3.50 -19.64 -4.26
N GLY A 23 4.78 -19.33 -4.13
CA GLY A 23 5.33 -18.01 -4.42
C GLY A 23 5.22 -17.02 -3.27
N ARG A 24 5.96 -15.92 -3.37
CA ARG A 24 5.97 -14.86 -2.37
C ARG A 24 4.72 -14.00 -2.47
N ILE A 25 4.33 -13.41 -1.37
CA ILE A 25 3.25 -12.42 -1.27
C ILE A 25 3.88 -11.08 -0.88
N ALA A 26 3.73 -10.07 -1.72
CA ALA A 26 4.18 -8.72 -1.39
C ALA A 26 3.15 -8.04 -0.49
N VAL A 27 3.62 -7.37 0.56
CA VAL A 27 2.78 -6.59 1.47
C VAL A 27 3.27 -5.15 1.48
N PHE A 28 2.54 -4.29 0.79
CA PHE A 28 2.92 -2.89 0.59
C PHE A 28 2.37 -2.01 1.71
N GLY A 29 3.25 -1.28 2.37
CA GLY A 29 2.93 -0.25 3.33
C GLY A 29 2.14 -0.71 4.57
N PRO A 30 2.39 -1.91 5.12
CA PRO A 30 1.76 -2.28 6.37
C PRO A 30 2.30 -1.41 7.52
N ARG A 31 1.44 -1.21 8.52
CA ARG A 31 1.79 -0.57 9.79
C ARG A 31 1.66 -1.59 10.93
N PRO A 32 2.25 -1.33 12.10
CA PRO A 32 2.23 -2.26 13.24
C PRO A 32 0.83 -2.67 13.72
N ASP A 33 -0.19 -1.85 13.46
CA ASP A 33 -1.58 -2.13 13.80
C ASP A 33 -2.35 -2.94 12.75
N HIS A 34 -1.73 -3.26 11.61
CA HIS A 34 -2.32 -4.13 10.60
C HIS A 34 -2.11 -5.60 10.96
N ASP A 35 -3.20 -6.34 10.99
CA ASP A 35 -3.18 -7.79 11.22
C ASP A 35 -2.85 -8.54 9.92
N LEU A 36 -1.70 -9.22 9.92
CA LEU A 36 -1.24 -10.05 8.80
C LEU A 36 -1.41 -11.56 9.06
N SER A 37 -2.07 -11.95 10.15
CA SER A 37 -2.15 -13.36 10.59
C SER A 37 -2.83 -14.30 9.58
N ALA A 38 -3.66 -13.75 8.69
CA ALA A 38 -4.26 -14.52 7.59
C ALA A 38 -3.31 -14.83 6.43
N LEU A 39 -2.12 -14.23 6.42
CA LEU A 39 -1.09 -14.45 5.40
C LEU A 39 -0.07 -15.50 5.87
N PRO A 40 0.45 -16.35 4.98
CA PRO A 40 1.51 -17.28 5.31
C PRO A 40 2.83 -16.52 5.57
N GLU A 41 3.21 -16.37 6.84
CA GLU A 41 4.35 -15.55 7.31
C GLU A 41 5.63 -15.80 6.50
N GLY A 42 6.03 -17.06 6.35
CA GLY A 42 7.27 -17.43 5.65
C GLY A 42 7.29 -17.10 4.15
N ARG A 43 6.17 -16.61 3.58
CA ARG A 43 6.08 -16.18 2.17
C ARG A 43 5.83 -14.68 2.02
N CYS A 44 5.60 -13.98 3.11
CA CYS A 44 5.38 -12.54 3.09
C CYS A 44 6.69 -11.79 2.88
N HIS A 45 6.65 -10.80 2.00
CA HIS A 45 7.71 -9.83 1.79
C HIS A 45 7.16 -8.44 2.06
N ILE A 46 7.57 -7.85 3.16
CA ILE A 46 7.11 -6.54 3.61
C ILE A 46 7.84 -5.45 2.83
N LEU A 47 7.09 -4.57 2.21
CA LEU A 47 7.63 -3.48 1.38
C LEU A 47 7.25 -2.14 2.00
N THR A 48 8.20 -1.51 2.67
CA THR A 48 8.02 -0.21 3.32
C THR A 48 9.30 0.60 3.31
N GLY A 49 9.19 1.89 2.96
CA GLY A 49 10.29 2.85 3.06
C GLY A 49 10.33 3.61 4.40
N PHE A 50 9.39 3.32 5.32
CA PHE A 50 9.37 3.93 6.64
C PHE A 50 10.11 3.05 7.64
N ARG A 51 11.26 3.53 8.14
CA ARG A 51 12.19 2.77 8.97
C ARG A 51 11.54 2.13 10.21
N PRO A 52 10.69 2.83 10.99
CA PRO A 52 10.04 2.23 12.15
C PRO A 52 9.16 1.02 11.80
N ASP A 53 8.39 1.07 10.71
CA ASP A 53 7.57 -0.06 10.27
C ASP A 53 8.45 -1.23 9.79
N HIS A 54 9.52 -0.93 9.04
CA HIS A 54 10.49 -1.91 8.59
C HIS A 54 11.10 -2.65 9.79
N ASP A 55 11.60 -1.93 10.79
CA ASP A 55 12.26 -2.51 11.95
C ASP A 55 11.27 -3.32 12.80
N HIS A 56 10.01 -2.89 12.90
CA HIS A 56 8.94 -3.64 13.57
C HIS A 56 8.73 -5.01 12.92
N PHE A 57 8.49 -5.06 11.62
CA PHE A 57 8.21 -6.32 10.92
C PHE A 57 9.45 -7.21 10.81
N ALA A 58 10.63 -6.65 10.62
CA ALA A 58 11.89 -7.40 10.66
C ALA A 58 12.12 -8.03 12.04
N GLY A 59 11.78 -7.32 13.12
CA GLY A 59 11.81 -7.85 14.49
C GLY A 59 10.83 -8.99 14.74
N LEU A 60 9.75 -9.09 13.96
CA LEU A 60 8.79 -10.21 13.95
C LEU A 60 9.23 -11.38 13.06
N GLY A 61 10.34 -11.27 12.34
CA GLY A 61 10.88 -12.34 11.48
C GLY A 61 10.46 -12.26 10.01
N TYR A 62 9.73 -11.21 9.60
CA TYR A 62 9.39 -11.03 8.19
C TYR A 62 10.59 -10.60 7.35
N ALA A 63 10.64 -11.08 6.10
CA ALA A 63 11.53 -10.51 5.09
C ALA A 63 11.04 -9.10 4.73
N CYS A 64 11.93 -8.10 4.85
CA CYS A 64 11.58 -6.70 4.62
C CYS A 64 12.52 -6.05 3.60
N ALA A 65 11.96 -5.19 2.74
CA ALA A 65 12.71 -4.38 1.79
C ALA A 65 12.03 -3.02 1.55
N VAL A 66 12.75 -2.09 0.94
CA VAL A 66 12.23 -0.78 0.57
C VAL A 66 11.49 -0.84 -0.78
N ALA A 67 11.93 -1.72 -1.67
CA ALA A 67 11.39 -1.88 -3.02
C ALA A 67 11.12 -3.36 -3.33
N PRO A 68 10.22 -3.67 -4.28
CA PRO A 68 9.99 -5.03 -4.71
C PRO A 68 11.24 -5.69 -5.31
N GLU A 69 11.37 -6.99 -5.05
CA GLU A 69 12.46 -7.83 -5.57
C GLU A 69 11.87 -9.00 -6.36
N GLY A 70 11.82 -8.86 -7.67
CA GLY A 70 11.26 -9.86 -8.57
C GLY A 70 9.73 -9.83 -8.64
N ARG A 71 9.10 -11.00 -8.80
CA ARG A 71 7.66 -11.13 -8.96
C ARG A 71 7.01 -11.86 -7.80
N TYR A 72 5.71 -11.61 -7.63
CA TYR A 72 4.92 -12.13 -6.52
C TYR A 72 3.66 -12.84 -7.03
N GLY A 73 3.27 -13.91 -6.36
CA GLY A 73 2.04 -14.62 -6.69
C GLY A 73 0.77 -13.84 -6.33
N ALA A 74 0.85 -13.01 -5.27
CA ALA A 74 -0.20 -12.06 -4.89
C ALA A 74 0.43 -10.85 -4.21
N SER A 75 -0.34 -9.77 -4.09
CA SER A 75 0.06 -8.59 -3.30
C SER A 75 -1.08 -8.09 -2.43
N VAL A 76 -0.74 -7.57 -1.27
CA VAL A 76 -1.64 -6.83 -0.37
C VAL A 76 -1.12 -5.39 -0.27
N VAL A 77 -1.98 -4.42 -0.51
CA VAL A 77 -1.67 -2.99 -0.43
C VAL A 77 -2.50 -2.36 0.67
N PHE A 78 -1.86 -1.89 1.71
CA PHE A 78 -2.48 -1.05 2.73
C PHE A 78 -2.35 0.41 2.31
N LEU A 79 -3.50 1.06 2.09
CA LEU A 79 -3.52 2.42 1.55
C LEU A 79 -3.04 3.45 2.57
N PRO A 80 -2.08 4.31 2.21
CA PRO A 80 -1.76 5.49 3.00
C PRO A 80 -2.77 6.63 2.72
N ARG A 81 -2.81 7.64 3.60
CA ARG A 81 -3.70 8.80 3.45
C ARG A 81 -3.38 9.66 2.21
N ALA A 82 -2.10 9.76 1.84
CA ALA A 82 -1.69 10.52 0.66
C ALA A 82 -2.14 9.83 -0.63
N LYS A 83 -3.11 10.40 -1.33
CA LYS A 83 -3.75 9.80 -2.51
C LYS A 83 -2.75 9.46 -3.63
N ALA A 84 -1.79 10.36 -3.89
CA ALA A 84 -0.75 10.12 -4.90
C ALA A 84 0.09 8.87 -4.54
N ARG A 85 0.48 8.76 -3.26
CA ARG A 85 1.22 7.59 -2.77
C ARG A 85 0.36 6.31 -2.80
N ALA A 86 -0.92 6.40 -2.45
CA ALA A 86 -1.86 5.28 -2.54
C ALA A 86 -1.96 4.73 -3.96
N ARG A 87 -2.11 5.62 -4.96
CA ARG A 87 -2.11 5.25 -6.39
C ARG A 87 -0.80 4.59 -6.80
N ALA A 88 0.34 5.19 -6.44
CA ALA A 88 1.67 4.67 -6.77
C ALA A 88 1.89 3.26 -6.21
N LEU A 89 1.49 2.99 -4.96
CA LEU A 89 1.60 1.66 -4.35
C LEU A 89 0.72 0.63 -5.07
N VAL A 90 -0.52 0.98 -5.43
CA VAL A 90 -1.40 0.08 -6.19
C VAL A 90 -0.79 -0.22 -7.56
N ALA A 91 -0.32 0.80 -8.30
CA ALA A 91 0.33 0.60 -9.59
C ALA A 91 1.60 -0.26 -9.48
N GLN A 92 2.43 -0.01 -8.46
CA GLN A 92 3.62 -0.80 -8.20
C GLN A 92 3.28 -2.27 -7.91
N ALA A 93 2.25 -2.52 -7.08
CA ALA A 93 1.76 -3.86 -6.82
C ALA A 93 1.28 -4.55 -8.10
N MET A 94 0.49 -3.86 -8.94
CA MET A 94 0.03 -4.38 -10.23
C MET A 94 1.18 -4.77 -11.15
N ALA A 95 2.24 -3.96 -11.19
CA ALA A 95 3.40 -4.19 -12.06
C ALA A 95 4.22 -5.43 -11.70
N VAL A 96 4.24 -5.84 -10.42
CA VAL A 96 5.11 -6.92 -9.91
C VAL A 96 4.35 -8.19 -9.53
N THR A 97 3.02 -8.21 -9.64
CA THR A 97 2.17 -9.32 -9.25
C THR A 97 1.69 -10.10 -10.47
N ASP A 98 1.70 -11.43 -10.37
CA ASP A 98 1.18 -12.32 -11.43
C ASP A 98 -0.30 -12.68 -11.21
N GLY A 99 -0.77 -12.64 -9.98
CA GLY A 99 -2.14 -12.98 -9.57
C GLY A 99 -2.91 -11.78 -9.04
N ALA A 100 -3.60 -11.98 -7.91
CA ALA A 100 -4.46 -10.97 -7.34
C ALA A 100 -3.70 -9.87 -6.58
N VAL A 101 -4.15 -8.63 -6.71
CA VAL A 101 -3.76 -7.50 -5.87
C VAL A 101 -4.92 -7.15 -4.96
N ILE A 102 -4.72 -7.32 -3.67
CA ILE A 102 -5.69 -7.02 -2.62
C ILE A 102 -5.41 -5.62 -2.10
N VAL A 103 -6.41 -4.76 -2.13
CA VAL A 103 -6.31 -3.37 -1.65
C VAL A 103 -7.16 -3.21 -0.41
N ASP A 104 -6.55 -2.81 0.69
CA ASP A 104 -7.20 -2.54 1.96
C ASP A 104 -6.95 -1.10 2.42
N GLY A 105 -7.98 -0.42 2.88
CA GLY A 105 -7.85 0.94 3.40
C GLY A 105 -9.04 1.38 4.23
N ALA A 106 -8.79 2.30 5.15
CA ALA A 106 -9.85 2.97 5.88
C ALA A 106 -10.49 4.07 4.99
N LYS A 107 -11.70 4.49 5.35
CA LYS A 107 -12.38 5.63 4.71
C LYS A 107 -11.53 6.89 4.80
N THR A 108 -10.85 7.10 5.92
CA THR A 108 -9.91 8.21 6.15
C THR A 108 -8.66 8.16 5.27
N ASP A 109 -8.32 6.99 4.72
CA ASP A 109 -7.21 6.79 3.80
C ASP A 109 -7.66 6.93 2.33
N GLY A 110 -8.93 7.29 2.10
CA GLY A 110 -9.46 7.57 0.77
C GLY A 110 -9.78 6.33 -0.06
N VAL A 111 -9.97 5.16 0.58
CA VAL A 111 -10.23 3.88 -0.11
C VAL A 111 -11.42 3.95 -1.08
N GLU A 112 -12.45 4.73 -0.78
CA GLU A 112 -13.61 4.87 -1.68
C GLU A 112 -13.26 5.57 -3.00
N SER A 113 -12.36 6.56 -2.94
CA SER A 113 -11.86 7.24 -4.13
C SER A 113 -11.03 6.30 -5.00
N ILE A 114 -10.11 5.55 -4.40
CA ILE A 114 -9.29 4.57 -5.11
C ILE A 114 -10.17 3.49 -5.74
N LEU A 115 -11.12 2.91 -4.99
CA LEU A 115 -12.07 1.91 -5.50
C LEU A 115 -12.87 2.45 -6.71
N LYS A 116 -13.40 3.68 -6.60
CA LYS A 116 -14.14 4.31 -7.70
C LYS A 116 -13.29 4.50 -8.95
N GLU A 117 -12.04 4.87 -8.77
CA GLU A 117 -11.11 5.05 -9.89
C GLU A 117 -10.70 3.72 -10.53
N CYS A 118 -10.41 2.68 -9.73
CA CYS A 118 -10.14 1.33 -10.24
C CYS A 118 -11.31 0.79 -11.06
N ARG A 119 -12.55 0.94 -10.58
CA ARG A 119 -13.76 0.49 -11.29
C ARG A 119 -13.98 1.13 -12.67
N LYS A 120 -13.41 2.30 -12.90
CA LYS A 120 -13.47 2.96 -14.21
C LYS A 120 -12.49 2.39 -15.23
N ARG A 121 -11.51 1.65 -14.75
CA ARG A 121 -10.34 1.23 -15.55
C ARG A 121 -10.25 -0.27 -15.71
N MET A 122 -10.75 -1.04 -14.75
CA MET A 122 -10.63 -2.49 -14.73
C MET A 122 -11.73 -3.17 -13.92
N ALA A 123 -11.80 -4.49 -14.03
CA ALA A 123 -12.67 -5.30 -13.19
C ALA A 123 -12.21 -5.28 -11.73
N VAL A 124 -13.14 -5.04 -10.82
CA VAL A 124 -12.91 -4.98 -9.38
C VAL A 124 -13.91 -5.87 -8.68
N SER A 125 -13.46 -6.69 -7.72
CA SER A 125 -14.36 -7.53 -6.93
C SER A 125 -15.40 -6.69 -6.15
N ALA A 126 -16.45 -7.34 -5.66
CA ALA A 126 -17.31 -6.74 -4.65
C ALA A 126 -16.46 -6.38 -3.42
N PRO A 127 -16.57 -5.16 -2.87
CA PRO A 127 -15.78 -4.77 -1.73
C PRO A 127 -16.36 -5.33 -0.44
N LEU A 128 -15.50 -5.88 0.41
CA LEU A 128 -15.81 -6.16 1.81
C LEU A 128 -15.76 -4.85 2.60
N SER A 129 -16.87 -4.46 3.22
CA SER A 129 -16.95 -3.24 4.04
C SER A 129 -17.04 -3.61 5.52
N LYS A 130 -16.06 -3.17 6.31
CA LYS A 130 -16.04 -3.37 7.77
C LYS A 130 -15.14 -2.34 8.45
N ALA A 131 -15.43 -2.00 9.72
CA ALA A 131 -14.60 -1.11 10.54
C ALA A 131 -14.23 0.20 9.81
N HIS A 132 -15.22 0.87 9.24
CA HIS A 132 -15.07 2.13 8.49
C HIS A 132 -14.03 2.08 7.37
N GLY A 133 -13.84 0.92 6.74
CA GLY A 133 -12.94 0.71 5.62
C GLY A 133 -13.50 -0.25 4.60
N LYS A 134 -12.72 -0.46 3.54
CA LYS A 134 -13.03 -1.40 2.45
C LYS A 134 -11.80 -2.20 2.07
N LEU A 135 -12.04 -3.47 1.73
CA LEU A 135 -11.08 -4.33 1.07
C LEU A 135 -11.70 -4.78 -0.25
N PHE A 136 -10.92 -4.74 -1.33
CA PHE A 136 -11.32 -5.25 -2.64
C PHE A 136 -10.14 -5.86 -3.37
N ARG A 137 -10.43 -6.64 -4.40
CA ARG A 137 -9.44 -7.35 -5.20
C ARG A 137 -9.43 -6.83 -6.64
N LEU A 138 -8.23 -6.72 -7.18
CA LEU A 138 -7.93 -6.47 -8.60
C LEU A 138 -7.22 -7.71 -9.14
N GLU A 139 -7.49 -8.09 -10.38
CA GLU A 139 -6.64 -9.04 -11.09
C GLU A 139 -5.45 -8.29 -11.70
N ALA A 140 -4.25 -8.87 -11.61
CA ALA A 140 -3.06 -8.26 -12.21
C ALA A 140 -3.27 -8.06 -13.72
N GLY A 141 -2.89 -6.89 -14.21
CA GLY A 141 -3.08 -6.53 -15.61
C GLY A 141 -2.86 -5.03 -15.86
N PRO A 142 -2.98 -4.59 -17.11
CA PRO A 142 -2.79 -3.19 -17.49
C PRO A 142 -3.94 -2.30 -17.01
N GLY A 143 -3.69 -0.98 -16.99
CA GLY A 143 -4.72 0.05 -16.77
C GLY A 143 -4.43 1.05 -15.65
N LEU A 144 -3.35 0.86 -14.90
CA LEU A 144 -2.94 1.77 -13.81
C LEU A 144 -1.50 2.30 -13.96
N GLU A 145 -0.91 2.21 -15.15
CA GLU A 145 0.49 2.59 -15.41
C GLU A 145 0.73 4.08 -15.17
N ASP A 146 -0.28 4.91 -15.44
CA ASP A 146 -0.26 6.36 -15.19
C ASP A 146 -0.31 6.73 -13.69
N TRP A 147 -0.55 5.73 -12.83
CA TRP A 147 -0.48 5.88 -11.37
C TRP A 147 0.93 5.61 -10.83
N ALA A 148 1.83 5.08 -11.66
CA ALA A 148 3.20 4.85 -11.26
C ALA A 148 3.81 6.13 -10.70
N GLU A 149 4.69 5.95 -9.71
CA GLU A 149 5.34 7.07 -9.04
C GLU A 149 6.09 7.91 -10.07
N THR A 150 5.72 9.17 -10.18
CA THR A 150 6.46 10.13 -10.98
C THR A 150 7.81 10.40 -10.33
N VAL A 151 8.82 10.66 -11.16
CA VAL A 151 10.18 11.02 -10.73
C VAL A 151 10.11 12.08 -9.61
N PRO A 152 10.97 12.00 -8.59
CA PRO A 152 11.06 13.03 -7.58
C PRO A 152 11.09 14.43 -8.21
N GLN A 153 10.26 15.34 -7.72
CA GLN A 153 10.15 16.69 -8.26
C GLN A 153 11.12 17.62 -7.54
N THR A 154 11.79 18.47 -8.30
CA THR A 154 12.54 19.58 -7.71
C THR A 154 11.57 20.75 -7.54
N ILE A 155 11.42 21.21 -6.30
CA ILE A 155 10.62 22.38 -5.94
C ILE A 155 11.50 23.61 -5.76
N GLU A 156 10.88 24.76 -5.45
CA GLU A 156 11.58 26.02 -5.17
C GLU A 156 12.77 25.84 -4.21
N GLY A 157 13.88 26.50 -4.48
CA GLY A 157 15.11 26.38 -3.68
C GLY A 157 15.97 25.14 -3.96
N GLY A 158 15.65 24.35 -4.98
CA GLY A 158 16.42 23.16 -5.36
C GLY A 158 16.15 21.93 -4.49
N PHE A 159 15.14 21.97 -3.63
CA PHE A 159 14.75 20.83 -2.81
C PHE A 159 14.07 19.77 -3.65
N VAL A 160 14.40 18.50 -3.35
CA VAL A 160 13.80 17.35 -4.02
C VAL A 160 12.72 16.76 -3.13
N THR A 161 11.53 16.54 -3.68
CA THR A 161 10.39 15.95 -2.98
C THR A 161 9.79 14.80 -3.76
N ALA A 162 9.04 13.94 -3.08
CA ALA A 162 8.36 12.80 -3.67
C ALA A 162 6.89 12.76 -3.22
N PRO A 163 5.99 12.12 -4.00
CA PRO A 163 4.60 11.93 -3.62
C PRO A 163 4.47 11.28 -2.25
N GLY A 164 3.70 11.91 -1.35
CA GLY A 164 3.52 11.46 0.03
C GLY A 164 4.54 11.97 1.04
N ALA A 165 5.55 12.74 0.61
CA ALA A 165 6.39 13.50 1.52
C ALA A 165 5.58 14.62 2.18
N PHE A 166 6.00 15.03 3.39
CA PHE A 166 5.44 16.21 4.03
C PHE A 166 5.69 17.44 3.16
N SER A 167 4.65 18.23 2.93
CA SER A 167 4.72 19.44 2.08
C SER A 167 5.30 19.16 0.68
N ALA A 168 4.82 18.12 0.01
CA ALA A 168 5.34 17.65 -1.28
C ALA A 168 5.25 18.69 -2.42
N ASP A 169 4.34 19.65 -2.33
CA ASP A 169 4.07 20.64 -3.38
C ASP A 169 4.84 21.98 -3.17
N GLY A 170 5.58 22.11 -2.08
CA GLY A 170 6.32 23.35 -1.77
C GLY A 170 7.01 23.27 -0.42
N ILE A 171 7.86 24.26 -0.14
CA ILE A 171 8.56 24.34 1.15
C ILE A 171 7.56 24.74 2.25
N ASP A 172 7.47 23.92 3.29
CA ASP A 172 6.69 24.24 4.47
C ASP A 172 7.16 25.57 5.11
N PRO A 173 6.24 26.49 5.49
CA PRO A 173 6.61 27.79 6.03
C PRO A 173 7.53 27.72 7.25
N ALA A 174 7.34 26.76 8.15
CA ALA A 174 8.21 26.60 9.31
C ALA A 174 9.62 26.14 8.92
N SER A 175 9.70 25.21 7.97
CA SER A 175 10.98 24.75 7.40
C SER A 175 11.72 25.88 6.67
N ARG A 176 11.00 26.74 5.94
CA ARG A 176 11.56 27.92 5.28
C ARG A 176 12.14 28.89 6.32
N PHE A 177 11.38 29.18 7.38
CA PHE A 177 11.81 30.04 8.46
C PHE A 177 13.08 29.56 9.20
N LEU A 178 13.19 28.21 9.36
CA LEU A 178 14.37 27.61 9.98
C LEU A 178 15.58 27.56 9.05
N ALA A 179 15.38 27.57 7.74
CA ALA A 179 16.46 27.53 6.75
C ALA A 179 16.99 28.93 6.38
N ASP A 180 16.27 30.04 6.67
CA ASP A 180 16.74 31.39 6.48
C ASP A 180 17.83 31.68 7.54
N PRO A 181 19.06 31.97 7.14
CA PRO A 181 20.10 32.35 8.10
C PRO A 181 19.70 33.65 8.80
N LEU A 182 19.79 33.67 10.13
CA LEU A 182 19.65 34.84 10.98
C LEU A 182 20.67 35.93 10.60
#